data_6f669d34410272219b61386dfe9a252e
#
_entry.id   6f669d34410272219b61386dfe9a252e
#
_cell.length_a   1.000
_cell.length_b   1.000
_cell.length_c   1.000
_cell.angle_alpha   90.00
_cell.angle_beta   90.00
_cell.angle_gamma   90.00
#
_symmetry.space_group_name_H-M   'P 1'
#
loop_
_entity.id
_entity.type
_entity.pdbx_description
1 polymer ?
#
loop_
_entity_poly.entity_id
_entity_poly.type
_entity_poly.pdbx_seq_one_letter_code
_entity_poly.pdbx_strand_id
1 'polypeptide(L)'
;MIWLLGAIFQNFINVKVRYSTMLQGWIQIGITLVLIVVITPIFGSYIARVFLGQKTILDAVLNPFEKLIFNLSGVHSEAQMTGWQYARAILYSNFAMAILLFPIIMFQGILPLNPTGLSAPTWDTALHTTISFVTNTDQQHYSGETTLSYASQTFGLTFLMFTSAATGIAVGIAFIRGLTGRSLGNFYVDLTKAITRILLPISIIGTIAFIVAGVPETLSGAVVVPTLEDPNLSQAIALGPVAHFEFIKQLGENGGGFFAINSAHPFENPNGFTNLVQILAMIAIPTAMIHTYGIFANNRKQSWLLFGMVFILYVAFIVVAGIGEYQGNPLVNTLLGGQSPNLEGKEVRFGWAQSALFAVTTTGTMTGAVNSMHDSLMPTGGFITLSNMFLQIIWGGQGTGTAYLFAYSILAVFVTGLMVGRTPEFLGRKIEKNEVVLTSFLILLVHPIFILIPGAIALAFPDQLAGISNPGFHGLTQVIYEYASAAANNGSGFAGLANSQPAATALWWNLSTSISLLGGRYIPIIALLLLADGISRKQPVAMTTGTLRTDTVLFTSVTAGVILIMGSLTFFPVLALGPIAEAFLIARGG
;
A
#
# COMPACT_ATOMS: atom_id res chain seq x y z
N MET A 1 43.52 26.38 -26.58
CA MET A 1 42.25 26.98 -27.06
C MET A 1 41.24 25.92 -27.47
N ILE A 2 41.54 24.94 -28.30
CA ILE A 2 40.64 23.86 -28.77
C ILE A 2 40.12 23.00 -27.59
N TRP A 3 40.99 22.64 -26.64
CA TRP A 3 40.64 21.89 -25.44
C TRP A 3 39.67 22.66 -24.51
N LEU A 4 39.86 23.97 -24.38
CA LEU A 4 38.98 24.81 -23.56
C LEU A 4 37.59 24.95 -24.20
N LEU A 5 37.52 25.12 -25.51
CA LEU A 5 36.27 25.17 -26.26
C LEU A 5 35.54 23.82 -26.25
N GLY A 6 36.24 22.71 -26.32
CA GLY A 6 35.70 21.38 -26.19
C GLY A 6 35.08 21.15 -24.80
N ALA A 7 35.77 21.53 -23.73
CA ALA A 7 35.27 21.43 -22.36
C ALA A 7 34.04 22.33 -22.10
N ILE A 8 34.05 23.56 -22.67
CA ILE A 8 32.90 24.47 -22.58
C ILE A 8 31.68 23.90 -23.33
N PHE A 9 31.90 23.36 -24.53
CA PHE A 9 30.83 22.76 -25.35
C PHE A 9 30.28 21.49 -24.71
N GLN A 10 31.15 20.65 -24.14
CA GLN A 10 30.74 19.45 -23.40
C GLN A 10 29.93 19.82 -22.14
N ASN A 11 30.37 20.83 -21.39
CA ASN A 11 29.60 21.34 -20.26
C ASN A 11 28.25 21.92 -20.68
N PHE A 12 28.18 22.64 -21.79
CA PHE A 12 26.93 23.20 -22.30
C PHE A 12 25.94 22.10 -22.73
N ILE A 13 26.45 21.05 -23.41
CA ILE A 13 25.64 19.88 -23.79
C ILE A 13 25.14 19.18 -22.51
N ASN A 14 26.02 18.89 -21.56
CA ASN A 14 25.70 18.21 -20.32
C ASN A 14 24.65 19.01 -19.51
N VAL A 15 24.78 20.33 -19.42
CA VAL A 15 23.81 21.20 -18.77
C VAL A 15 22.45 21.14 -19.47
N LYS A 16 22.43 21.22 -20.81
CA LYS A 16 21.19 21.19 -21.59
C LYS A 16 20.47 19.83 -21.48
N VAL A 17 21.19 18.73 -21.58
CA VAL A 17 20.64 17.38 -21.40
C VAL A 17 20.08 17.21 -19.99
N ARG A 18 20.77 17.69 -18.99
CA ARG A 18 20.40 17.61 -17.59
C ARG A 18 19.10 18.37 -17.28
N TYR A 19 18.97 19.62 -17.74
CA TYR A 19 17.72 20.37 -17.58
C TYR A 19 16.56 19.70 -18.32
N SER A 20 16.80 19.10 -19.46
CA SER A 20 15.81 18.35 -20.22
C SER A 20 15.29 17.14 -19.43
N THR A 21 16.18 16.32 -18.85
CA THR A 21 15.79 15.13 -18.06
C THR A 21 15.09 15.49 -16.75
N MET A 22 15.53 16.55 -16.08
CA MET A 22 14.85 17.07 -14.87
C MET A 22 13.43 17.52 -15.18
N LEU A 23 13.26 18.38 -16.19
CA LEU A 23 11.96 18.91 -16.59
C LEU A 23 11.02 17.78 -17.02
N GLN A 24 11.51 16.83 -17.81
CA GLN A 24 10.73 15.67 -18.24
C GLN A 24 10.22 14.83 -17.05
N GLY A 25 11.06 14.59 -16.04
CA GLY A 25 10.66 13.87 -14.83
C GLY A 25 9.54 14.58 -14.08
N TRP A 26 9.67 15.89 -13.86
CA TRP A 26 8.62 16.65 -13.16
C TRP A 26 7.33 16.78 -13.97
N ILE A 27 7.39 16.82 -15.31
CA ILE A 27 6.21 16.80 -16.17
C ILE A 27 5.47 15.47 -16.03
N GLN A 28 6.18 14.34 -16.02
CA GLN A 28 5.57 13.01 -15.83
C GLN A 28 4.86 12.92 -14.48
N ILE A 29 5.50 13.37 -13.40
CA ILE A 29 4.88 13.48 -12.07
C ILE A 29 3.64 14.36 -12.13
N GLY A 30 3.73 15.55 -12.72
CA GLY A 30 2.61 16.48 -12.84
C GLY A 30 1.40 15.92 -13.58
N ILE A 31 1.63 15.22 -14.69
CA ILE A 31 0.56 14.54 -15.44
C ILE A 31 -0.13 13.49 -14.55
N THR A 32 0.63 12.68 -13.84
CA THR A 32 0.07 11.66 -12.94
C THR A 32 -0.78 12.30 -11.84
N LEU A 33 -0.31 13.39 -11.22
CA LEU A 33 -1.05 14.12 -10.19
C LEU A 33 -2.38 14.68 -10.72
N VAL A 34 -2.39 15.22 -11.94
CA VAL A 34 -3.64 15.71 -12.58
C VAL A 34 -4.60 14.54 -12.82
N LEU A 35 -4.13 13.40 -13.32
CA LEU A 35 -4.96 12.24 -13.56
C LEU A 35 -5.59 11.70 -12.25
N ILE A 36 -4.85 11.70 -11.15
CA ILE A 36 -5.37 11.32 -9.82
C ILE A 36 -6.56 12.20 -9.42
N VAL A 37 -6.44 13.52 -9.59
CA VAL A 37 -7.53 14.45 -9.26
C VAL A 37 -8.76 14.20 -10.14
N VAL A 38 -8.56 13.88 -11.42
CA VAL A 38 -9.65 13.61 -12.38
C VAL A 38 -10.36 12.29 -12.08
N ILE A 39 -9.63 11.22 -11.79
CA ILE A 39 -10.24 9.90 -11.56
C ILE A 39 -11.00 9.81 -10.24
N THR A 40 -10.57 10.54 -9.21
CA THR A 40 -11.14 10.52 -7.86
C THR A 40 -12.67 10.69 -7.80
N PRO A 41 -13.29 11.75 -8.36
CA PRO A 41 -14.74 11.92 -8.31
C PRO A 41 -15.49 10.90 -9.18
N ILE A 42 -14.89 10.40 -10.24
CA ILE A 42 -15.48 9.41 -11.14
C ILE A 42 -15.65 8.09 -10.38
N PHE A 43 -14.56 7.56 -9.84
CA PHE A 43 -14.56 6.32 -9.07
C PHE A 43 -15.36 6.45 -7.77
N GLY A 44 -15.19 7.54 -7.03
CA GLY A 44 -15.90 7.77 -5.77
C GLY A 44 -17.40 7.89 -5.93
N SER A 45 -17.88 8.51 -7.02
CA SER A 45 -19.31 8.55 -7.33
C SER A 45 -19.85 7.16 -7.70
N TYR A 46 -19.06 6.36 -8.40
CA TYR A 46 -19.44 4.99 -8.75
C TYR A 46 -19.51 4.10 -7.49
N ILE A 47 -18.48 4.11 -6.65
CA ILE A 47 -18.44 3.36 -5.38
C ILE A 47 -19.63 3.75 -4.48
N ALA A 48 -19.91 5.05 -4.35
CA ALA A 48 -21.05 5.53 -3.59
C ALA A 48 -22.38 4.97 -4.11
N ARG A 49 -22.61 4.95 -5.43
CA ARG A 49 -23.83 4.38 -6.03
C ARG A 49 -23.98 2.89 -5.71
N VAL A 50 -22.91 2.12 -5.83
CA VAL A 50 -22.89 0.68 -5.54
C VAL A 50 -23.37 0.41 -4.09
N PHE A 51 -22.79 1.12 -3.12
CA PHE A 51 -23.06 0.86 -1.70
C PHE A 51 -24.27 1.62 -1.13
N LEU A 52 -24.80 2.61 -1.86
CA LEU A 52 -26.12 3.20 -1.59
C LEU A 52 -27.27 2.42 -2.24
N GLY A 53 -26.99 1.37 -3.01
CA GLY A 53 -28.00 0.58 -3.71
C GLY A 53 -28.67 1.33 -4.87
N GLN A 54 -27.99 2.34 -5.42
CA GLN A 54 -28.47 3.08 -6.60
C GLN A 54 -28.17 2.31 -7.88
N LYS A 55 -28.95 2.57 -8.94
CA LYS A 55 -28.77 1.89 -10.24
C LYS A 55 -27.39 2.13 -10.81
N THR A 56 -26.76 1.05 -11.28
CA THR A 56 -25.48 1.03 -11.99
C THR A 56 -25.62 0.36 -13.35
N ILE A 57 -24.64 0.58 -14.25
CA ILE A 57 -24.64 0.00 -15.60
C ILE A 57 -24.62 -1.54 -15.55
N LEU A 58 -23.99 -2.12 -14.53
CA LEU A 58 -23.79 -3.57 -14.41
C LEU A 58 -24.96 -4.32 -13.75
N ASP A 59 -26.01 -3.63 -13.30
CA ASP A 59 -27.11 -4.24 -12.52
C ASP A 59 -27.83 -5.36 -13.28
N ALA A 60 -28.01 -5.22 -14.59
CA ALA A 60 -28.71 -6.21 -15.40
C ALA A 60 -28.04 -7.60 -15.37
N VAL A 61 -26.71 -7.60 -15.31
CA VAL A 61 -25.89 -8.83 -15.30
C VAL A 61 -25.59 -9.28 -13.88
N LEU A 62 -25.21 -8.36 -12.99
CA LEU A 62 -24.69 -8.70 -11.66
C LEU A 62 -25.77 -8.97 -10.62
N ASN A 63 -26.96 -8.33 -10.70
CA ASN A 63 -28.03 -8.59 -9.73
C ASN A 63 -28.48 -10.07 -9.69
N PRO A 64 -28.71 -10.76 -10.81
CA PRO A 64 -29.03 -12.19 -10.79
C PRO A 64 -27.91 -13.04 -10.20
N PHE A 65 -26.67 -12.71 -10.55
CA PHE A 65 -25.48 -13.43 -10.07
C PHE A 65 -25.28 -13.27 -8.56
N GLU A 66 -25.37 -12.05 -8.04
CA GLU A 66 -25.28 -11.77 -6.61
C GLU A 66 -26.40 -12.45 -5.81
N LYS A 67 -27.65 -12.43 -6.33
CA LYS A 67 -28.78 -13.16 -5.73
C LYS A 67 -28.51 -14.66 -5.65
N LEU A 68 -27.92 -15.24 -6.70
CA LEU A 68 -27.56 -16.66 -6.69
C LEU A 68 -26.50 -16.94 -5.59
N ILE A 69 -25.45 -16.11 -5.49
CA ILE A 69 -24.44 -16.22 -4.44
C ILE A 69 -25.10 -16.16 -3.04
N PHE A 70 -25.95 -15.17 -2.78
CA PHE A 70 -26.60 -15.00 -1.48
C PHE A 70 -27.52 -16.16 -1.14
N ASN A 71 -28.27 -16.68 -2.12
CA ASN A 71 -29.13 -17.84 -1.92
C ASN A 71 -28.33 -19.11 -1.59
N LEU A 72 -27.23 -19.36 -2.33
CA LEU A 72 -26.38 -20.53 -2.10
C LEU A 72 -25.62 -20.47 -0.78
N SER A 73 -25.22 -19.27 -0.36
CA SER A 73 -24.49 -19.06 0.89
C SER A 73 -25.38 -18.85 2.12
N GLY A 74 -26.70 -18.77 1.95
CA GLY A 74 -27.65 -18.49 3.03
C GLY A 74 -27.52 -17.07 3.62
N VAL A 75 -26.96 -16.13 2.86
CA VAL A 75 -26.77 -14.74 3.30
C VAL A 75 -28.06 -13.95 3.12
N HIS A 76 -28.61 -13.45 4.21
CA HIS A 76 -29.74 -12.53 4.18
C HIS A 76 -29.26 -11.11 3.92
N SER A 77 -29.48 -10.61 2.69
CA SER A 77 -28.95 -9.32 2.24
C SER A 77 -29.43 -8.11 3.03
N GLU A 78 -30.59 -8.21 3.67
CA GLU A 78 -31.20 -7.14 4.49
C GLU A 78 -30.72 -7.16 5.96
N ALA A 79 -30.05 -8.24 6.39
CA ALA A 79 -29.59 -8.37 7.76
C ALA A 79 -28.48 -7.36 8.07
N GLN A 80 -28.66 -6.59 9.14
CA GLN A 80 -27.69 -5.61 9.61
C GLN A 80 -26.82 -6.21 10.71
N MET A 81 -25.52 -5.92 10.66
CA MET A 81 -24.55 -6.38 11.65
C MET A 81 -24.16 -5.23 12.60
N THR A 82 -23.97 -5.55 13.87
CA THR A 82 -23.26 -4.68 14.82
C THR A 82 -21.76 -4.67 14.49
N GLY A 83 -21.01 -3.71 15.03
CA GLY A 83 -19.55 -3.66 14.81
C GLY A 83 -18.85 -4.96 15.18
N TRP A 84 -19.24 -5.60 16.27
CA TRP A 84 -18.67 -6.88 16.70
C TRP A 84 -19.09 -8.07 15.82
N GLN A 85 -20.33 -8.09 15.33
CA GLN A 85 -20.77 -9.13 14.38
C GLN A 85 -20.04 -9.02 13.04
N TYR A 86 -19.85 -7.79 12.56
CA TYR A 86 -19.12 -7.51 11.33
C TYR A 86 -17.65 -7.92 11.47
N ALA A 87 -16.99 -7.56 12.57
CA ALA A 87 -15.61 -7.96 12.85
C ALA A 87 -15.45 -9.49 12.91
N ARG A 88 -16.36 -10.20 13.60
CA ARG A 88 -16.32 -11.67 13.65
C ARG A 88 -16.54 -12.31 12.29
N ALA A 89 -17.41 -11.75 11.46
CA ALA A 89 -17.62 -12.23 10.09
C ALA A 89 -16.34 -12.12 9.26
N ILE A 90 -15.59 -11.01 9.39
CA ILE A 90 -14.27 -10.83 8.77
C ILE A 90 -13.29 -11.91 9.25
N LEU A 91 -13.15 -12.08 10.57
CA LEU A 91 -12.20 -13.03 11.14
C LEU A 91 -12.48 -14.46 10.69
N TYR A 92 -13.73 -14.89 10.72
CA TYR A 92 -14.11 -16.24 10.27
C TYR A 92 -13.89 -16.45 8.77
N SER A 93 -14.25 -15.45 7.95
CA SER A 93 -14.06 -15.50 6.51
C SER A 93 -12.56 -15.57 6.14
N ASN A 94 -11.75 -14.69 6.73
CA ASN A 94 -10.33 -14.64 6.43
C ASN A 94 -9.59 -15.88 6.97
N PHE A 95 -9.98 -16.40 8.13
CA PHE A 95 -9.44 -17.65 8.65
C PHE A 95 -9.77 -18.84 7.74
N ALA A 96 -11.01 -18.92 7.24
CA ALA A 96 -11.39 -19.97 6.28
C ALA A 96 -10.59 -19.86 4.98
N MET A 97 -10.34 -18.65 4.47
CA MET A 97 -9.51 -18.42 3.29
C MET A 97 -8.04 -18.82 3.54
N ALA A 98 -7.50 -18.56 4.73
CA ALA A 98 -6.16 -18.98 5.11
C ALA A 98 -6.03 -20.52 5.16
N ILE A 99 -7.04 -21.21 5.70
CA ILE A 99 -7.11 -22.67 5.71
C ILE A 99 -7.13 -23.25 4.28
N LEU A 100 -7.69 -22.53 3.31
CA LEU A 100 -7.70 -22.96 1.92
C LEU A 100 -6.34 -22.74 1.24
N LEU A 101 -5.71 -21.56 1.45
CA LEU A 101 -4.46 -21.23 0.77
C LEU A 101 -3.26 -22.05 1.26
N PHE A 102 -3.12 -22.22 2.56
CA PHE A 102 -1.97 -22.93 3.13
C PHE A 102 -1.76 -24.33 2.53
N PRO A 103 -2.78 -25.20 2.42
CA PRO A 103 -2.64 -26.49 1.74
C PRO A 103 -2.35 -26.36 0.23
N ILE A 104 -2.89 -25.36 -0.46
CA ILE A 104 -2.58 -25.16 -1.89
C ILE A 104 -1.08 -24.96 -2.08
N ILE A 105 -0.44 -24.16 -1.24
CA ILE A 105 1.01 -23.95 -1.28
C ILE A 105 1.77 -25.22 -0.87
N MET A 106 1.36 -25.87 0.23
CA MET A 106 2.06 -27.04 0.77
C MET A 106 1.94 -28.30 -0.12
N PHE A 107 0.90 -28.40 -0.94
CA PHE A 107 0.69 -29.52 -1.83
C PHE A 107 0.88 -29.17 -3.32
N GLN A 108 1.47 -28.03 -3.63
CA GLN A 108 1.63 -27.57 -5.01
C GLN A 108 2.39 -28.54 -5.92
N GLY A 109 3.27 -29.38 -5.38
CA GLY A 109 4.02 -30.36 -6.14
C GLY A 109 3.17 -31.46 -6.80
N ILE A 110 1.95 -31.69 -6.29
CA ILE A 110 0.99 -32.64 -6.86
C ILE A 110 -0.20 -31.97 -7.54
N LEU A 111 -0.30 -30.64 -7.49
CA LEU A 111 -1.35 -29.90 -8.15
C LEU A 111 -1.05 -29.71 -9.66
N PRO A 112 -2.08 -29.58 -10.49
CA PRO A 112 -1.91 -29.23 -11.90
C PRO A 112 -1.33 -27.79 -12.05
N LEU A 113 -0.95 -27.41 -13.26
CA LEU A 113 -0.37 -26.09 -13.56
C LEU A 113 0.95 -25.80 -12.80
N ASN A 114 1.80 -26.81 -12.76
CA ASN A 114 3.16 -26.74 -12.24
C ASN A 114 4.16 -27.19 -13.31
N PRO A 115 4.33 -26.43 -14.41
CA PRO A 115 5.12 -26.88 -15.55
C PRO A 115 6.62 -27.02 -15.24
N THR A 116 7.11 -26.35 -14.21
CA THR A 116 8.51 -26.41 -13.75
C THR A 116 8.74 -27.44 -12.65
N GLY A 117 7.72 -28.15 -12.18
CA GLY A 117 7.83 -29.21 -11.18
C GLY A 117 8.28 -28.70 -9.80
N LEU A 118 7.85 -27.51 -9.39
CA LEU A 118 8.23 -26.92 -8.11
C LEU A 118 7.66 -27.72 -6.94
N SER A 119 8.52 -28.05 -5.98
CA SER A 119 8.13 -28.65 -4.70
C SER A 119 7.53 -27.60 -3.74
N ALA A 120 6.96 -28.06 -2.62
CA ALA A 120 6.50 -27.18 -1.56
C ALA A 120 7.68 -26.37 -0.98
N PRO A 121 7.47 -25.09 -0.65
CA PRO A 121 8.42 -24.33 0.17
C PRO A 121 8.42 -24.87 1.61
N THR A 122 9.26 -24.30 2.47
CA THR A 122 9.24 -24.60 3.91
C THR A 122 7.89 -24.19 4.53
N TRP A 123 7.46 -24.90 5.58
CA TRP A 123 6.16 -24.65 6.22
C TRP A 123 6.01 -23.23 6.76
N ASP A 124 7.09 -22.65 7.25
CA ASP A 124 7.13 -21.28 7.78
C ASP A 124 6.98 -20.23 6.66
N THR A 125 7.60 -20.45 5.51
CA THR A 125 7.39 -19.63 4.30
C THR A 125 5.95 -19.74 3.79
N ALA A 126 5.39 -20.96 3.75
CA ALA A 126 3.98 -21.15 3.36
C ALA A 126 3.01 -20.49 4.35
N LEU A 127 3.30 -20.56 5.65
CA LEU A 127 2.51 -19.91 6.69
C LEU A 127 2.59 -18.40 6.58
N HIS A 128 3.80 -17.84 6.48
CA HIS A 128 4.00 -16.40 6.29
C HIS A 128 3.27 -15.90 5.04
N THR A 129 3.43 -16.57 3.90
CA THR A 129 2.74 -16.25 2.66
C THR A 129 1.23 -16.23 2.84
N THR A 130 0.68 -17.26 3.49
CA THR A 130 -0.76 -17.34 3.76
C THR A 130 -1.26 -16.18 4.62
N ILE A 131 -0.56 -15.86 5.70
CA ILE A 131 -0.89 -14.75 6.59
C ILE A 131 -0.76 -13.42 5.84
N SER A 132 0.31 -13.26 5.08
CA SER A 132 0.61 -12.05 4.32
C SER A 132 -0.49 -11.74 3.29
N PHE A 133 -0.92 -12.73 2.52
CA PHE A 133 -1.95 -12.54 1.49
C PHE A 133 -3.36 -12.39 2.07
N VAL A 134 -3.70 -13.08 3.15
CA VAL A 134 -5.01 -12.90 3.80
C VAL A 134 -5.14 -11.54 4.50
N THR A 135 -4.02 -10.94 4.89
CA THR A 135 -3.99 -9.60 5.49
C THR A 135 -3.89 -8.46 4.47
N ASN A 136 -3.90 -8.75 3.16
CA ASN A 136 -3.73 -7.78 2.07
C ASN A 136 -2.38 -7.07 2.10
N THR A 137 -1.36 -7.74 2.55
CA THR A 137 -0.01 -7.18 2.65
C THR A 137 0.86 -7.69 1.51
N ASP A 138 0.72 -8.97 1.19
CA ASP A 138 1.43 -9.68 0.15
C ASP A 138 2.95 -9.55 0.25
N GLN A 139 3.48 -9.33 1.49
CA GLN A 139 4.92 -9.39 1.77
C GLN A 139 5.44 -10.78 1.45
N GLN A 140 6.51 -10.86 0.68
CA GLN A 140 7.06 -12.10 0.15
C GLN A 140 8.53 -12.26 0.57
N HIS A 141 8.83 -13.37 1.22
CA HIS A 141 10.19 -13.78 1.60
C HIS A 141 10.70 -14.88 0.66
N TYR A 142 10.33 -14.84 -0.61
CA TYR A 142 10.68 -15.81 -1.65
C TYR A 142 10.59 -15.18 -3.04
N SER A 143 11.20 -15.85 -4.02
CA SER A 143 11.07 -15.52 -5.44
C SER A 143 9.91 -16.31 -6.04
N GLY A 144 8.85 -15.62 -6.46
CA GLY A 144 7.60 -16.25 -6.89
C GLY A 144 7.80 -17.23 -8.05
N GLU A 145 8.56 -16.83 -9.06
CA GLU A 145 8.85 -17.60 -10.28
C GLU A 145 9.64 -18.90 -10.05
N THR A 146 10.36 -19.00 -8.93
CA THR A 146 11.15 -20.19 -8.58
C THR A 146 10.62 -20.97 -7.39
N THR A 147 9.61 -20.43 -6.70
CA THR A 147 9.09 -21.02 -5.46
C THR A 147 7.65 -21.49 -5.58
N LEU A 148 6.81 -20.77 -6.34
CA LEU A 148 5.36 -21.06 -6.41
C LEU A 148 4.92 -21.49 -7.81
N SER A 149 4.12 -22.57 -7.85
CA SER A 149 3.48 -23.04 -9.07
C SER A 149 2.43 -22.04 -9.59
N TYR A 150 2.08 -22.12 -10.88
CA TYR A 150 1.00 -21.29 -11.43
C TYR A 150 -0.35 -21.58 -10.73
N ALA A 151 -0.59 -22.81 -10.30
CA ALA A 151 -1.77 -23.14 -9.50
C ALA A 151 -1.80 -22.35 -8.19
N SER A 152 -0.68 -22.32 -7.45
CA SER A 152 -0.57 -21.56 -6.19
C SER A 152 -0.75 -20.06 -6.43
N GLN A 153 -0.13 -19.50 -7.47
CA GLN A 153 -0.21 -18.07 -7.75
C GLN A 153 -1.61 -17.67 -8.26
N THR A 154 -2.22 -18.41 -9.18
CA THR A 154 -3.52 -18.04 -9.78
C THR A 154 -4.69 -18.37 -8.86
N PHE A 155 -4.81 -19.62 -8.39
CA PHE A 155 -5.97 -20.04 -7.58
C PHE A 155 -5.79 -19.79 -6.08
N GLY A 156 -4.56 -19.64 -5.62
CA GLY A 156 -4.25 -19.32 -4.24
C GLY A 156 -4.11 -17.82 -4.02
N LEU A 157 -2.99 -17.25 -4.48
CA LEU A 157 -2.63 -15.85 -4.20
C LEU A 157 -3.60 -14.87 -4.85
N THR A 158 -3.89 -15.00 -6.16
CA THR A 158 -4.81 -14.07 -6.86
C THR A 158 -6.21 -14.10 -6.24
N PHE A 159 -6.71 -15.27 -5.82
CA PHE A 159 -7.98 -15.35 -5.10
C PHE A 159 -7.96 -14.52 -3.80
N LEU A 160 -6.88 -14.59 -3.02
CA LEU A 160 -6.75 -13.77 -1.82
C LEU A 160 -6.58 -12.29 -2.13
N MET A 161 -5.90 -11.93 -3.21
CA MET A 161 -5.81 -10.52 -3.63
C MET A 161 -7.18 -9.89 -3.86
N PHE A 162 -8.14 -10.62 -4.46
CA PHE A 162 -9.51 -10.13 -4.59
C PHE A 162 -10.24 -10.06 -3.25
N THR A 163 -10.15 -11.10 -2.44
CA THR A 163 -10.96 -11.20 -1.21
C THR A 163 -10.43 -10.35 -0.07
N SER A 164 -9.11 -10.23 0.09
CA SER A 164 -8.49 -9.36 1.11
C SER A 164 -8.66 -7.88 0.78
N ALA A 165 -8.56 -7.50 -0.50
CA ALA A 165 -8.87 -6.16 -0.98
C ALA A 165 -10.34 -5.80 -0.77
N ALA A 166 -11.26 -6.69 -1.14
CA ALA A 166 -12.69 -6.49 -0.92
C ALA A 166 -13.05 -6.37 0.57
N THR A 167 -12.32 -7.08 1.45
CA THR A 167 -12.44 -6.92 2.91
C THR A 167 -12.09 -5.50 3.34
N GLY A 168 -11.02 -4.92 2.82
CA GLY A 168 -10.63 -3.53 3.10
C GLY A 168 -11.69 -2.52 2.67
N ILE A 169 -12.22 -2.67 1.44
CA ILE A 169 -13.31 -1.83 0.92
C ILE A 169 -14.55 -1.96 1.81
N ALA A 170 -14.94 -3.18 2.18
CA ALA A 170 -16.10 -3.44 3.03
C ALA A 170 -15.97 -2.76 4.40
N VAL A 171 -14.79 -2.83 5.03
CA VAL A 171 -14.49 -2.13 6.29
C VAL A 171 -14.62 -0.62 6.13
N GLY A 172 -14.04 -0.05 5.08
CA GLY A 172 -14.11 1.39 4.80
C GLY A 172 -15.54 1.87 4.60
N ILE A 173 -16.36 1.12 3.87
CA ILE A 173 -17.78 1.44 3.65
C ILE A 173 -18.59 1.31 4.94
N ALA A 174 -18.38 0.25 5.73
CA ALA A 174 -19.03 0.09 7.02
C ALA A 174 -18.68 1.26 7.97
N PHE A 175 -17.39 1.66 7.96
CA PHE A 175 -16.93 2.80 8.75
C PHE A 175 -17.57 4.12 8.30
N ILE A 176 -17.60 4.41 6.99
CA ILE A 176 -18.27 5.60 6.43
C ILE A 176 -19.78 5.62 6.80
N ARG A 177 -20.46 4.47 6.71
CA ARG A 177 -21.87 4.36 7.14
C ARG A 177 -22.01 4.70 8.62
N GLY A 178 -21.18 4.13 9.49
CA GLY A 178 -21.20 4.41 10.92
C GLY A 178 -21.00 5.88 11.26
N LEU A 179 -19.98 6.52 10.67
CA LEU A 179 -19.72 7.96 10.83
C LEU A 179 -20.92 8.83 10.42
N THR A 180 -21.63 8.43 9.37
CA THR A 180 -22.79 9.17 8.84
C THR A 180 -24.11 8.78 9.54
N GLY A 181 -24.05 7.93 10.59
CA GLY A 181 -25.20 7.53 11.40
C GLY A 181 -26.11 6.51 10.75
N ARG A 182 -25.60 5.77 9.81
CA ARG A 182 -26.27 4.63 9.18
C ARG A 182 -25.83 3.33 9.86
N SER A 183 -26.62 2.28 9.74
CA SER A 183 -26.18 0.93 10.13
C SER A 183 -24.97 0.50 9.31
N LEU A 184 -24.09 -0.32 9.89
CA LEU A 184 -22.83 -0.74 9.24
C LEU A 184 -23.07 -1.59 7.98
N GLY A 185 -24.20 -2.26 7.88
CA GLY A 185 -24.51 -3.17 6.78
C GLY A 185 -24.21 -4.63 7.12
N ASN A 186 -23.94 -5.42 6.09
CA ASN A 186 -23.60 -6.83 6.18
C ASN A 186 -22.28 -7.11 5.46
N PHE A 187 -21.31 -7.66 6.17
CA PHE A 187 -19.98 -7.92 5.63
C PHE A 187 -20.00 -8.77 4.35
N TYR A 188 -20.77 -9.86 4.34
CA TYR A 188 -20.80 -10.76 3.17
C TYR A 188 -21.40 -10.11 1.92
N VAL A 189 -22.39 -9.23 2.13
CA VAL A 189 -22.98 -8.44 1.04
C VAL A 189 -21.99 -7.39 0.53
N ASP A 190 -21.29 -6.71 1.44
CA ASP A 190 -20.31 -5.70 1.08
C ASP A 190 -19.09 -6.32 0.39
N LEU A 191 -18.60 -7.47 0.88
CA LEU A 191 -17.54 -8.26 0.25
C LEU A 191 -17.91 -8.67 -1.18
N THR A 192 -19.09 -9.26 -1.35
CA THR A 192 -19.56 -9.69 -2.67
C THR A 192 -19.64 -8.52 -3.64
N LYS A 193 -20.26 -7.40 -3.23
CA LYS A 193 -20.36 -6.20 -4.08
C LYS A 193 -19.00 -5.57 -4.40
N ALA A 194 -18.06 -5.56 -3.45
CA ALA A 194 -16.72 -5.07 -3.70
C ALA A 194 -16.01 -5.89 -4.78
N ILE A 195 -16.14 -7.23 -4.73
CA ILE A 195 -15.57 -8.11 -5.75
C ILE A 195 -16.29 -7.94 -7.08
N THR A 196 -17.61 -8.16 -7.12
CA THR A 196 -18.36 -8.28 -8.37
C THR A 196 -18.53 -6.97 -9.12
N ARG A 197 -18.63 -5.84 -8.40
CA ARG A 197 -18.95 -4.54 -8.98
C ARG A 197 -17.77 -3.60 -9.12
N ILE A 198 -16.72 -3.77 -8.32
CA ILE A 198 -15.56 -2.87 -8.33
C ILE A 198 -14.33 -3.60 -8.82
N LEU A 199 -13.83 -4.59 -8.06
CA LEU A 199 -12.53 -5.18 -8.35
C LEU A 199 -12.53 -5.99 -9.66
N LEU A 200 -13.44 -6.94 -9.82
CA LEU A 200 -13.43 -7.86 -10.95
C LEU A 200 -13.65 -7.18 -12.31
N PRO A 201 -14.64 -6.29 -12.51
CA PRO A 201 -14.85 -5.65 -13.81
C PRO A 201 -13.66 -4.78 -14.23
N ILE A 202 -13.08 -4.04 -13.29
CA ILE A 202 -11.94 -3.17 -13.56
C ILE A 202 -10.69 -4.02 -13.82
N SER A 203 -10.50 -5.12 -13.06
CA SER A 203 -9.38 -6.04 -13.27
C SER A 203 -9.43 -6.73 -14.64
N ILE A 204 -10.60 -7.13 -15.14
CA ILE A 204 -10.72 -7.69 -16.48
C ILE A 204 -10.25 -6.69 -17.55
N ILE A 205 -10.71 -5.45 -17.46
CA ILE A 205 -10.32 -4.39 -18.42
C ILE A 205 -8.81 -4.13 -18.33
N GLY A 206 -8.29 -4.02 -17.11
CA GLY A 206 -6.87 -3.74 -16.89
C GLY A 206 -5.96 -4.89 -17.31
N THR A 207 -6.36 -6.13 -17.06
CA THR A 207 -5.64 -7.32 -17.53
C THR A 207 -5.51 -7.32 -19.05
N ILE A 208 -6.61 -7.05 -19.77
CA ILE A 208 -6.59 -6.94 -21.24
C ILE A 208 -5.62 -5.84 -21.68
N ALA A 209 -5.66 -4.67 -21.03
CA ALA A 209 -4.75 -3.57 -21.33
C ALA A 209 -3.28 -3.96 -21.10
N PHE A 210 -2.98 -4.72 -20.04
CA PHE A 210 -1.62 -5.19 -19.75
C PHE A 210 -1.14 -6.24 -20.75
N ILE A 211 -1.99 -7.19 -21.16
CA ILE A 211 -1.67 -8.16 -22.22
C ILE A 211 -1.33 -7.42 -23.52
N VAL A 212 -2.14 -6.44 -23.91
CA VAL A 212 -1.89 -5.62 -25.11
C VAL A 212 -0.60 -4.82 -24.98
N ALA A 213 -0.23 -4.40 -23.78
CA ALA A 213 1.00 -3.67 -23.50
C ALA A 213 2.26 -4.56 -23.39
N GLY A 214 2.12 -5.89 -23.48
CA GLY A 214 3.23 -6.85 -23.51
C GLY A 214 3.48 -7.62 -22.20
N VAL A 215 2.59 -7.52 -21.21
CA VAL A 215 2.65 -8.36 -20.01
C VAL A 215 2.19 -9.79 -20.38
N PRO A 216 2.97 -10.85 -20.09
CA PRO A 216 2.61 -12.20 -20.45
C PRO A 216 1.38 -12.71 -19.68
N GLU A 217 0.56 -13.49 -20.38
CA GLU A 217 -0.55 -14.25 -19.81
C GLU A 217 -0.56 -15.64 -20.46
N THR A 218 0.18 -16.58 -19.88
CA THR A 218 0.38 -17.91 -20.45
C THR A 218 0.47 -18.98 -19.37
N LEU A 219 0.03 -20.19 -19.71
CA LEU A 219 0.23 -21.38 -18.87
C LEU A 219 1.43 -22.24 -19.32
N SER A 220 2.12 -21.82 -20.37
CA SER A 220 3.36 -22.45 -20.82
C SER A 220 4.45 -22.23 -19.78
N GLY A 221 5.31 -23.23 -19.59
CA GLY A 221 6.47 -23.12 -18.70
C GLY A 221 7.52 -22.12 -19.20
N ALA A 222 8.67 -22.08 -18.53
CA ALA A 222 9.78 -21.22 -18.92
C ALA A 222 10.24 -21.52 -20.36
N VAL A 223 10.64 -20.48 -21.08
CA VAL A 223 11.27 -20.62 -22.39
C VAL A 223 12.78 -20.77 -22.22
N VAL A 224 13.31 -21.88 -22.71
CA VAL A 224 14.76 -22.15 -22.65
C VAL A 224 15.41 -21.65 -23.92
N VAL A 225 16.37 -20.75 -23.79
CA VAL A 225 17.15 -20.17 -24.90
C VAL A 225 18.65 -20.33 -24.67
N PRO A 226 19.45 -20.51 -25.73
CA PRO A 226 20.90 -20.47 -25.58
C PRO A 226 21.38 -19.08 -25.17
N THR A 227 22.44 -18.98 -24.37
CA THR A 227 23.03 -17.69 -24.02
C THR A 227 23.79 -17.09 -25.21
N LEU A 228 23.93 -15.76 -25.20
CA LEU A 228 24.67 -15.06 -26.28
C LEU A 228 26.18 -15.30 -26.19
N GLU A 229 26.69 -15.50 -24.97
CA GLU A 229 28.13 -15.68 -24.71
C GLU A 229 28.59 -17.09 -25.05
N ASP A 230 27.80 -18.11 -24.75
CA ASP A 230 28.10 -19.53 -25.04
C ASP A 230 26.79 -20.26 -25.45
N PRO A 231 26.66 -20.62 -26.75
CA PRO A 231 25.50 -21.34 -27.24
C PRO A 231 25.28 -22.73 -26.60
N ASN A 232 26.27 -23.29 -25.91
CA ASN A 232 26.11 -24.56 -25.18
C ASN A 232 25.48 -24.37 -23.79
N LEU A 233 25.46 -23.15 -23.29
CA LEU A 233 24.74 -22.80 -22.06
C LEU A 233 23.32 -22.35 -22.39
N SER A 234 22.39 -22.72 -21.55
CA SER A 234 20.99 -22.33 -21.71
C SER A 234 20.52 -21.51 -20.52
N GLN A 235 19.67 -20.53 -20.82
CA GLN A 235 18.96 -19.72 -19.83
C GLN A 235 17.46 -20.05 -19.88
N ALA A 236 16.86 -20.32 -18.73
CA ALA A 236 15.42 -20.45 -18.61
C ALA A 236 14.81 -19.08 -18.28
N ILE A 237 13.99 -18.58 -19.20
CA ILE A 237 13.24 -17.33 -19.03
C ILE A 237 11.88 -17.71 -18.48
N ALA A 238 11.62 -17.37 -17.21
CA ALA A 238 10.34 -17.63 -16.58
C ALA A 238 9.24 -16.80 -17.24
N LEU A 239 8.13 -17.46 -17.55
CA LEU A 239 6.87 -16.86 -18.01
C LEU A 239 5.77 -17.29 -17.05
N GLY A 240 4.53 -16.88 -17.33
CA GLY A 240 3.40 -17.33 -16.54
C GLY A 240 2.13 -16.52 -16.79
N PRO A 241 1.08 -16.79 -16.02
CA PRO A 241 -0.17 -16.05 -16.03
C PRO A 241 -0.02 -14.75 -15.21
N VAL A 242 0.75 -13.78 -15.74
CA VAL A 242 1.24 -12.60 -15.03
C VAL A 242 0.25 -11.43 -15.09
N ALA A 243 -0.40 -11.21 -16.24
CA ALA A 243 -1.13 -9.95 -16.46
C ALA A 243 -2.34 -9.79 -15.50
N HIS A 244 -3.11 -10.86 -15.24
CA HIS A 244 -4.23 -10.78 -14.30
C HIS A 244 -3.75 -10.60 -12.86
N PHE A 245 -2.68 -11.32 -12.47
CA PHE A 245 -2.05 -11.19 -11.17
C PHE A 245 -1.55 -9.76 -10.95
N GLU A 246 -0.83 -9.22 -11.94
CA GLU A 246 -0.25 -7.87 -11.89
C GLU A 246 -1.30 -6.78 -11.77
N PHE A 247 -2.42 -6.88 -12.50
CA PHE A 247 -3.41 -5.81 -12.44
C PHE A 247 -4.18 -5.81 -11.13
N ILE A 248 -4.63 -6.98 -10.62
CA ILE A 248 -5.33 -7.02 -9.32
C ILE A 248 -4.43 -6.63 -8.17
N LYS A 249 -3.14 -6.99 -8.20
CA LYS A 249 -2.21 -6.60 -7.15
C LYS A 249 -2.09 -5.08 -6.99
N GLN A 250 -2.22 -4.33 -8.07
CA GLN A 250 -2.20 -2.87 -8.04
C GLN A 250 -3.57 -2.28 -7.63
N LEU A 251 -4.64 -2.71 -8.27
CA LEU A 251 -6.00 -2.24 -7.98
C LEU A 251 -6.44 -2.65 -6.57
N GLY A 252 -6.05 -3.84 -6.12
CA GLY A 252 -6.32 -4.39 -4.80
C GLY A 252 -5.38 -3.88 -3.72
N GLU A 253 -4.40 -3.02 -4.05
CA GLU A 253 -3.37 -2.57 -3.10
C GLU A 253 -2.74 -3.75 -2.33
N ASN A 254 -2.42 -4.81 -3.07
CA ASN A 254 -1.85 -6.05 -2.54
C ASN A 254 -0.32 -6.02 -2.53
N GLY A 255 0.28 -5.76 -3.68
CA GLY A 255 1.70 -5.48 -3.84
C GLY A 255 2.62 -6.67 -4.07
N GLY A 256 2.18 -7.90 -3.83
CA GLY A 256 2.99 -9.08 -4.09
C GLY A 256 3.35 -9.26 -5.57
N GLY A 257 4.59 -9.64 -5.89
CA GLY A 257 5.05 -9.88 -7.25
C GLY A 257 4.85 -11.32 -7.71
N PHE A 258 4.55 -11.50 -8.99
CA PHE A 258 4.68 -12.80 -9.64
C PHE A 258 6.16 -13.19 -9.72
N PHE A 259 7.01 -12.19 -10.01
CA PHE A 259 8.47 -12.28 -10.00
C PHE A 259 9.07 -11.67 -8.74
N ALA A 260 10.28 -12.12 -8.34
CA ALA A 260 10.97 -11.65 -7.14
C ALA A 260 11.17 -10.13 -7.10
N ILE A 261 11.54 -9.52 -8.24
CA ILE A 261 11.77 -8.08 -8.33
C ILE A 261 10.50 -7.27 -8.59
N ASN A 262 9.32 -7.92 -8.55
CA ASN A 262 8.03 -7.28 -8.59
C ASN A 262 7.85 -6.41 -9.86
N SER A 263 7.20 -5.26 -9.78
CA SER A 263 6.99 -4.33 -10.90
C SER A 263 8.26 -3.67 -11.45
N ALA A 264 9.45 -4.02 -10.95
CA ALA A 264 10.71 -3.76 -11.63
C ALA A 264 10.98 -4.77 -12.77
N HIS A 265 10.35 -5.96 -12.73
CA HIS A 265 10.50 -6.96 -13.78
C HIS A 265 9.88 -6.49 -15.10
N PRO A 266 10.58 -6.66 -16.26
CA PRO A 266 10.04 -6.24 -17.56
C PRO A 266 8.72 -6.93 -17.93
N PHE A 267 8.47 -8.14 -17.44
CA PHE A 267 7.22 -8.85 -17.71
C PHE A 267 6.06 -8.47 -16.77
N GLU A 268 6.30 -7.77 -15.67
CA GLU A 268 5.23 -7.16 -14.89
C GLU A 268 4.95 -5.71 -15.32
N ASN A 269 5.99 -4.99 -15.72
CA ASN A 269 5.90 -3.56 -16.01
C ASN A 269 6.81 -3.18 -17.20
N PRO A 270 6.45 -3.54 -18.44
CA PRO A 270 7.33 -3.43 -19.60
C PRO A 270 7.66 -2.00 -20.02
N ASN A 271 6.79 -1.02 -19.76
CA ASN A 271 6.94 0.32 -20.31
C ASN A 271 6.28 1.41 -19.46
N GLY A 272 6.44 2.68 -19.88
CA GLY A 272 5.90 3.84 -19.16
C GLY A 272 4.37 3.89 -19.09
N PHE A 273 3.65 3.28 -20.05
CA PHE A 273 2.19 3.19 -19.99
C PHE A 273 1.74 2.25 -18.88
N THR A 274 2.33 1.05 -18.80
CA THR A 274 2.01 0.10 -17.73
C THR A 274 2.39 0.67 -16.36
N ASN A 275 3.51 1.36 -16.24
CA ASN A 275 3.91 2.03 -15.00
C ASN A 275 2.91 3.10 -14.55
N LEU A 276 2.43 3.92 -15.48
CA LEU A 276 1.40 4.92 -15.19
C LEU A 276 0.08 4.28 -14.74
N VAL A 277 -0.36 3.23 -15.45
CA VAL A 277 -1.61 2.52 -15.12
C VAL A 277 -1.51 1.84 -13.76
N GLN A 278 -0.35 1.26 -13.40
CA GLN A 278 -0.09 0.69 -12.08
C GLN A 278 -0.23 1.75 -10.99
N ILE A 279 0.41 2.91 -11.14
CA ILE A 279 0.30 4.02 -10.17
C ILE A 279 -1.15 4.48 -10.02
N LEU A 280 -1.88 4.63 -11.13
CA LEU A 280 -3.28 5.04 -11.09
C LEU A 280 -4.18 3.97 -10.46
N ALA A 281 -3.93 2.69 -10.70
CA ALA A 281 -4.67 1.59 -10.10
C ALA A 281 -4.48 1.55 -8.58
N MET A 282 -3.24 1.68 -8.08
CA MET A 282 -2.93 1.76 -6.64
C MET A 282 -3.68 2.87 -5.92
N ILE A 283 -3.83 4.04 -6.55
CA ILE A 283 -4.36 5.23 -5.88
C ILE A 283 -5.86 5.46 -6.12
N ALA A 284 -6.46 4.74 -7.06
CA ALA A 284 -7.83 4.98 -7.51
C ALA A 284 -8.86 4.77 -6.39
N ILE A 285 -8.79 3.65 -5.66
CA ILE A 285 -9.77 3.31 -4.63
C ILE A 285 -9.61 4.17 -3.37
N PRO A 286 -8.39 4.34 -2.78
CA PRO A 286 -8.26 5.14 -1.56
C PRO A 286 -8.65 6.61 -1.75
N THR A 287 -8.31 7.23 -2.87
CA THR A 287 -8.75 8.61 -3.16
C THR A 287 -10.26 8.68 -3.36
N ALA A 288 -10.83 7.70 -4.07
CA ALA A 288 -12.27 7.56 -4.29
C ALA A 288 -13.05 7.38 -2.98
N MET A 289 -12.50 6.69 -1.98
CA MET A 289 -13.16 6.47 -0.69
C MET A 289 -13.38 7.78 0.08
N ILE A 290 -12.46 8.75 -0.01
CA ILE A 290 -12.63 10.09 0.58
C ILE A 290 -13.79 10.82 -0.12
N HIS A 291 -13.88 10.72 -1.45
CA HIS A 291 -15.00 11.31 -2.20
C HIS A 291 -16.33 10.59 -1.91
N THR A 292 -16.32 9.27 -1.80
CA THR A 292 -17.47 8.45 -1.39
C THR A 292 -18.01 8.89 -0.04
N TYR A 293 -17.13 9.12 0.94
CA TYR A 293 -17.53 9.70 2.23
C TYR A 293 -18.29 11.02 2.07
N GLY A 294 -17.80 11.93 1.23
CA GLY A 294 -18.47 13.22 0.99
C GLY A 294 -19.88 13.09 0.45
N ILE A 295 -20.16 12.03 -0.33
CA ILE A 295 -21.51 11.72 -0.81
C ILE A 295 -22.39 11.15 0.32
N PHE A 296 -21.86 10.21 1.10
CA PHE A 296 -22.59 9.61 2.24
C PHE A 296 -22.92 10.63 3.33
N ALA A 297 -21.97 11.53 3.63
CA ALA A 297 -22.11 12.58 4.62
C ALA A 297 -22.92 13.79 4.11
N ASN A 298 -23.27 13.84 2.83
CA ASN A 298 -23.85 15.01 2.17
C ASN A 298 -23.01 16.29 2.42
N ASN A 299 -21.69 16.14 2.49
CA ASN A 299 -20.74 17.22 2.75
C ASN A 299 -19.51 17.12 1.82
N ARG A 300 -19.72 17.44 0.55
CA ARG A 300 -18.65 17.42 -0.46
C ARG A 300 -17.52 18.41 -0.15
N LYS A 301 -17.84 19.53 0.50
CA LYS A 301 -16.82 20.53 0.86
C LYS A 301 -15.79 19.95 1.82
N GLN A 302 -16.24 19.27 2.89
CA GLN A 302 -15.35 18.62 3.86
C GLN A 302 -14.49 17.54 3.18
N SER A 303 -15.11 16.71 2.33
CA SER A 303 -14.42 15.67 1.58
C SER A 303 -13.28 16.24 0.72
N TRP A 304 -13.53 17.32 -0.03
CA TRP A 304 -12.49 17.95 -0.84
C TRP A 304 -11.41 18.66 -0.02
N LEU A 305 -11.74 19.19 1.15
CA LEU A 305 -10.74 19.75 2.06
C LEU A 305 -9.83 18.66 2.63
N LEU A 306 -10.39 17.53 3.03
CA LEU A 306 -9.60 16.37 3.50
C LEU A 306 -8.75 15.78 2.36
N PHE A 307 -9.32 15.62 1.16
CA PHE A 307 -8.57 15.21 -0.02
C PHE A 307 -7.40 16.16 -0.30
N GLY A 308 -7.67 17.48 -0.30
CA GLY A 308 -6.64 18.50 -0.55
C GLY A 308 -5.51 18.47 0.48
N MET A 309 -5.82 18.23 1.75
CA MET A 309 -4.82 18.07 2.82
C MET A 309 -3.90 16.88 2.56
N VAL A 310 -4.48 15.70 2.30
CA VAL A 310 -3.70 14.49 2.01
C VAL A 310 -2.91 14.66 0.72
N PHE A 311 -3.51 15.27 -0.31
CA PHE A 311 -2.85 15.53 -1.60
C PHE A 311 -1.65 16.47 -1.46
N ILE A 312 -1.75 17.53 -0.63
CA ILE A 312 -0.62 18.44 -0.37
C ILE A 312 0.52 17.70 0.33
N LEU A 313 0.21 16.87 1.33
CA LEU A 313 1.22 16.04 2.01
C LEU A 313 1.87 15.04 1.03
N TYR A 314 1.06 14.40 0.19
CA TYR A 314 1.54 13.48 -0.84
C TYR A 314 2.49 14.16 -1.83
N VAL A 315 2.11 15.35 -2.34
CA VAL A 315 2.98 16.14 -3.22
C VAL A 315 4.28 16.55 -2.52
N ALA A 316 4.21 16.98 -1.26
CA ALA A 316 5.40 17.32 -0.48
C ALA A 316 6.34 16.11 -0.35
N PHE A 317 5.81 14.93 -0.11
CA PHE A 317 6.58 13.69 0.00
C PHE A 317 7.23 13.30 -1.34
N ILE A 318 6.49 13.42 -2.45
CA ILE A 318 7.05 13.22 -3.81
C ILE A 318 8.19 14.20 -4.09
N VAL A 319 8.02 15.47 -3.72
CA VAL A 319 9.05 16.49 -3.95
C VAL A 319 10.32 16.19 -3.16
N VAL A 320 10.19 15.82 -1.87
CA VAL A 320 11.35 15.51 -1.02
C VAL A 320 12.09 14.27 -1.52
N ALA A 321 11.36 13.18 -1.81
CA ALA A 321 11.97 11.95 -2.36
C ALA A 321 12.58 12.23 -3.75
N GLY A 322 11.84 12.88 -4.65
CA GLY A 322 12.28 13.16 -6.01
C GLY A 322 13.50 14.07 -6.09
N ILE A 323 13.62 15.07 -5.22
CA ILE A 323 14.82 15.92 -5.14
C ILE A 323 16.02 15.08 -4.71
N GLY A 324 15.88 14.24 -3.69
CA GLY A 324 16.96 13.37 -3.23
C GLY A 324 17.46 12.41 -4.32
N GLU A 325 16.52 11.72 -4.99
CA GLU A 325 16.86 10.80 -6.07
C GLU A 325 17.47 11.52 -7.30
N TYR A 326 17.02 12.73 -7.59
CA TYR A 326 17.60 13.55 -8.67
C TYR A 326 18.99 14.09 -8.32
N GLN A 327 19.24 14.47 -7.08
CA GLN A 327 20.57 14.94 -6.63
C GLN A 327 21.59 13.82 -6.59
N GLY A 328 21.16 12.59 -6.31
CA GLY A 328 22.00 11.42 -6.20
C GLY A 328 22.97 11.45 -5.01
N ASN A 329 23.84 10.45 -4.95
CA ASN A 329 24.83 10.32 -3.90
C ASN A 329 26.02 11.28 -4.14
N PRO A 330 26.34 12.20 -3.20
CA PRO A 330 27.44 13.15 -3.35
C PRO A 330 28.81 12.49 -3.57
N LEU A 331 29.07 11.33 -2.95
CA LEU A 331 30.33 10.58 -3.12
C LEU A 331 30.46 10.05 -4.54
N VAL A 332 29.39 9.43 -5.05
CA VAL A 332 29.35 8.95 -6.44
C VAL A 332 29.49 10.11 -7.42
N ASN A 333 28.81 11.23 -7.17
CA ASN A 333 28.91 12.44 -7.98
C ASN A 333 30.34 13.00 -8.04
N THR A 334 31.08 12.93 -6.94
CA THR A 334 32.49 13.35 -6.87
C THR A 334 33.36 12.43 -7.73
N LEU A 335 33.15 11.12 -7.66
CA LEU A 335 33.88 10.14 -8.45
C LEU A 335 33.60 10.27 -9.96
N LEU A 336 32.35 10.60 -10.31
CA LEU A 336 31.96 10.81 -11.72
C LEU A 336 32.35 12.18 -12.26
N GLY A 337 32.88 13.07 -11.44
CA GLY A 337 33.23 14.44 -11.83
C GLY A 337 32.01 15.31 -12.19
N GLY A 338 30.82 14.95 -11.75
CA GLY A 338 29.59 15.68 -12.01
C GLY A 338 28.38 15.09 -11.30
N GLN A 339 27.31 15.87 -11.18
CA GLN A 339 26.07 15.40 -10.55
C GLN A 339 25.34 14.42 -11.48
N SER A 340 24.95 13.26 -10.96
CA SER A 340 24.13 12.24 -11.60
C SER A 340 22.95 11.88 -10.70
N PRO A 341 21.75 11.65 -11.26
CA PRO A 341 20.65 11.06 -10.49
C PRO A 341 21.05 9.71 -9.89
N ASN A 342 20.45 9.36 -8.75
CA ASN A 342 20.60 8.04 -8.19
C ASN A 342 19.84 7.02 -9.05
N LEU A 343 20.57 6.20 -9.79
CA LEU A 343 20.02 5.11 -10.62
C LEU A 343 20.28 3.72 -10.05
N GLU A 344 20.96 3.62 -8.91
CA GLU A 344 21.16 2.35 -8.23
C GLU A 344 19.80 1.71 -7.89
N GLY A 345 19.67 0.41 -8.17
CA GLY A 345 18.45 -0.33 -7.93
C GLY A 345 17.21 0.15 -8.71
N LYS A 346 17.39 1.01 -9.71
CA LYS A 346 16.32 1.56 -10.55
C LYS A 346 16.42 1.10 -11.99
N GLU A 347 15.27 0.82 -12.57
CA GLU A 347 15.17 0.49 -13.98
C GLU A 347 15.39 1.73 -14.87
N VAL A 348 16.28 1.63 -15.85
CA VAL A 348 16.61 2.75 -16.76
C VAL A 348 15.38 3.27 -17.49
N ARG A 349 14.41 2.38 -17.83
CA ARG A 349 13.18 2.76 -18.51
C ARG A 349 12.25 3.67 -17.68
N PHE A 350 12.42 3.70 -16.36
CA PHE A 350 11.64 4.54 -15.43
C PHE A 350 12.44 5.74 -14.91
N GLY A 351 13.74 5.54 -14.68
CA GLY A 351 14.62 6.57 -14.15
C GLY A 351 14.25 7.04 -12.75
N TRP A 352 14.86 8.13 -12.28
CA TRP A 352 14.69 8.64 -10.94
C TRP A 352 13.24 9.09 -10.61
N ALA A 353 12.58 9.76 -11.56
CA ALA A 353 11.29 10.41 -11.31
C ALA A 353 10.16 9.41 -11.13
N GLN A 354 10.07 8.43 -12.04
CA GLN A 354 9.04 7.39 -11.97
C GLN A 354 9.28 6.43 -10.81
N SER A 355 10.54 6.14 -10.47
CA SER A 355 10.89 5.32 -9.31
C SER A 355 10.54 6.01 -8.00
N ALA A 356 10.88 7.29 -7.84
CA ALA A 356 10.51 8.07 -6.65
C ALA A 356 8.99 8.20 -6.51
N LEU A 357 8.28 8.52 -7.60
CA LEU A 357 6.82 8.60 -7.60
C LEU A 357 6.17 7.26 -7.22
N PHE A 358 6.65 6.16 -7.79
CA PHE A 358 6.12 4.81 -7.50
C PHE A 358 6.37 4.44 -6.03
N ALA A 359 7.59 4.66 -5.51
CA ALA A 359 7.94 4.37 -4.12
C ALA A 359 7.08 5.17 -3.11
N VAL A 360 6.86 6.46 -3.36
CA VAL A 360 5.98 7.30 -2.52
C VAL A 360 4.52 6.88 -2.63
N THR A 361 4.06 6.50 -3.83
CA THR A 361 2.69 6.03 -4.04
C THR A 361 2.44 4.72 -3.32
N THR A 362 3.26 3.71 -3.58
CA THR A 362 3.08 2.36 -3.04
C THR A 362 3.15 2.31 -1.52
N THR A 363 4.04 3.10 -0.91
CA THR A 363 4.11 3.21 0.55
C THR A 363 3.01 4.09 1.14
N GLY A 364 2.52 5.07 0.37
CA GLY A 364 1.40 5.93 0.76
C GLY A 364 0.07 5.20 0.73
N THR A 365 -0.19 4.38 -0.29
CA THR A 365 -1.41 3.58 -0.45
C THR A 365 -1.37 2.22 0.26
N MET A 366 -0.29 1.89 0.93
CA MET A 366 -0.05 0.57 1.56
C MET A 366 -0.15 -0.59 0.56
N THR A 367 0.26 -0.37 -0.69
CA THR A 367 0.20 -1.41 -1.74
C THR A 367 1.34 -2.41 -1.63
N GLY A 368 2.59 -1.94 -1.51
CA GLY A 368 3.76 -2.81 -1.40
C GLY A 368 4.43 -3.18 -2.72
N ALA A 369 3.80 -2.94 -3.87
CA ALA A 369 4.45 -3.11 -5.18
C ALA A 369 5.65 -2.19 -5.33
N VAL A 370 6.72 -2.65 -6.01
CA VAL A 370 7.94 -1.87 -6.21
C VAL A 370 8.38 -1.92 -7.67
N ASN A 371 8.76 -0.78 -8.24
CA ASN A 371 9.39 -0.70 -9.55
C ASN A 371 10.88 -0.37 -9.49
N SER A 372 11.41 -0.32 -8.28
CA SER A 372 12.82 -0.09 -7.96
C SER A 372 13.13 -0.70 -6.59
N MET A 373 14.40 -0.95 -6.32
CA MET A 373 14.84 -1.46 -5.03
C MET A 373 14.79 -0.33 -3.99
N HIS A 374 13.97 -0.49 -2.95
CA HIS A 374 13.82 0.55 -1.92
C HIS A 374 15.06 0.70 -1.04
N ASP A 375 15.85 -0.38 -0.88
CA ASP A 375 17.14 -0.35 -0.19
C ASP A 375 18.14 0.63 -0.84
N SER A 376 18.04 0.82 -2.16
CA SER A 376 18.90 1.72 -2.94
C SER A 376 18.36 3.16 -3.05
N LEU A 377 17.30 3.52 -2.32
CA LEU A 377 16.83 4.90 -2.26
C LEU A 377 17.83 5.76 -1.47
N MET A 378 17.93 7.02 -1.86
CA MET A 378 18.64 8.00 -1.02
C MET A 378 17.98 8.10 0.37
N PRO A 379 18.69 8.50 1.40
CA PRO A 379 18.13 8.60 2.77
C PRO A 379 16.83 9.42 2.86
N THR A 380 16.67 10.44 1.99
CA THR A 380 15.41 11.18 1.86
C THR A 380 14.27 10.32 1.35
N GLY A 381 14.52 9.42 0.39
CA GLY A 381 13.55 8.44 -0.08
C GLY A 381 13.19 7.44 1.01
N GLY A 382 14.18 6.89 1.72
CA GLY A 382 13.98 6.01 2.88
C GLY A 382 13.18 6.68 4.00
N PHE A 383 13.46 7.95 4.30
CA PHE A 383 12.70 8.74 5.25
C PHE A 383 11.22 8.87 4.86
N ILE A 384 10.94 9.16 3.60
CA ILE A 384 9.57 9.35 3.11
C ILE A 384 8.79 8.04 3.09
N THR A 385 9.39 6.95 2.61
CA THR A 385 8.71 5.64 2.56
C THR A 385 8.36 5.12 3.96
N LEU A 386 9.27 5.24 4.93
CA LEU A 386 8.98 4.95 6.33
C LEU A 386 7.90 5.87 6.92
N SER A 387 7.98 7.18 6.66
CA SER A 387 7.00 8.15 7.15
C SER A 387 5.59 7.84 6.64
N ASN A 388 5.44 7.42 5.38
CA ASN A 388 4.17 6.96 4.83
C ASN A 388 3.58 5.80 5.64
N MET A 389 4.38 4.76 5.90
CA MET A 389 3.95 3.57 6.62
C MET A 389 3.64 3.87 8.10
N PHE A 390 4.35 4.82 8.70
CA PHE A 390 4.09 5.24 10.08
C PHE A 390 2.82 6.08 10.24
N LEU A 391 2.53 6.95 9.29
CA LEU A 391 1.34 7.82 9.32
C LEU A 391 0.06 7.12 8.87
N GLN A 392 0.14 6.26 7.86
CA GLN A 392 -0.96 5.48 7.27
C GLN A 392 -2.16 6.30 6.77
N ILE A 393 -1.97 7.57 6.49
CA ILE A 393 -3.04 8.47 6.05
C ILE A 393 -2.76 9.13 4.70
N ILE A 394 -1.56 8.98 4.17
CA ILE A 394 -1.26 9.45 2.81
C ILE A 394 -1.90 8.46 1.84
N TRP A 395 -3.17 8.65 1.61
CA TRP A 395 -4.16 7.76 1.01
C TRP A 395 -4.50 6.54 1.86
N GLY A 396 -3.51 5.84 2.44
CA GLY A 396 -3.65 4.62 3.23
C GLY A 396 -4.23 3.45 2.43
N GLY A 397 -4.30 2.27 3.03
CA GLY A 397 -4.87 1.09 2.38
C GLY A 397 -6.38 1.19 2.12
N GLN A 398 -6.90 0.37 1.25
CA GLN A 398 -8.28 0.34 0.75
C GLN A 398 -9.34 0.44 1.86
N GLY A 399 -9.85 1.63 2.07
CA GLY A 399 -10.87 1.90 3.09
C GLY A 399 -10.33 1.99 4.53
N THR A 400 -9.35 1.21 4.93
CA THR A 400 -8.75 1.32 6.28
C THR A 400 -7.99 2.63 6.45
N GLY A 401 -7.22 3.08 5.45
CA GLY A 401 -6.54 4.37 5.50
C GLY A 401 -7.50 5.55 5.59
N THR A 402 -8.61 5.51 4.84
CA THR A 402 -9.68 6.50 4.99
C THR A 402 -10.24 6.49 6.42
N ALA A 403 -10.42 5.31 7.03
CA ALA A 403 -10.88 5.19 8.40
C ALA A 403 -9.85 5.76 9.40
N TYR A 404 -8.55 5.56 9.18
CA TYR A 404 -7.49 6.19 9.98
C TYR A 404 -7.51 7.72 9.84
N LEU A 405 -7.67 8.26 8.65
CA LEU A 405 -7.80 9.70 8.42
C LEU A 405 -8.94 10.30 9.27
N PHE A 406 -10.06 9.59 9.36
CA PHE A 406 -11.18 10.02 10.21
C PHE A 406 -10.91 9.80 11.70
N ALA A 407 -10.17 8.75 12.10
CA ALA A 407 -9.73 8.58 13.48
C ALA A 407 -8.86 9.77 13.92
N TYR A 408 -7.91 10.19 13.09
CA TYR A 408 -7.14 11.44 13.34
C TYR A 408 -8.04 12.68 13.37
N SER A 409 -9.04 12.77 12.49
CA SER A 409 -9.98 13.90 12.48
C SER A 409 -10.81 13.95 13.76
N ILE A 410 -11.24 12.81 14.29
CA ILE A 410 -11.96 12.70 15.58
C ILE A 410 -11.04 13.13 16.72
N LEU A 411 -9.79 12.68 16.74
CA LEU A 411 -8.81 13.12 17.74
C LEU A 411 -8.55 14.62 17.65
N ALA A 412 -8.43 15.17 16.44
CA ALA A 412 -8.26 16.61 16.21
C ALA A 412 -9.45 17.42 16.72
N VAL A 413 -10.69 16.97 16.50
CA VAL A 413 -11.91 17.59 17.05
C VAL A 413 -11.88 17.58 18.58
N PHE A 414 -11.46 16.48 19.18
CA PHE A 414 -11.40 16.36 20.63
C PHE A 414 -10.36 17.30 21.24
N VAL A 415 -9.12 17.26 20.74
CA VAL A 415 -8.01 18.13 21.22
C VAL A 415 -8.38 19.59 21.04
N THR A 416 -8.84 19.98 19.86
CA THR A 416 -9.22 21.38 19.56
C THR A 416 -10.42 21.81 20.41
N GLY A 417 -11.42 20.95 20.56
CA GLY A 417 -12.60 21.22 21.40
C GLY A 417 -12.21 21.53 22.84
N LEU A 418 -11.33 20.72 23.43
CA LEU A 418 -10.83 20.95 24.78
C LEU A 418 -10.02 22.26 24.90
N MET A 419 -9.17 22.56 23.92
CA MET A 419 -8.35 23.78 23.94
C MET A 419 -9.19 25.07 23.85
N VAL A 420 -10.31 25.03 23.12
CA VAL A 420 -11.17 26.21 22.90
C VAL A 420 -12.39 26.22 23.84
N GLY A 421 -12.54 25.20 24.71
CA GLY A 421 -13.68 25.09 25.60
C GLY A 421 -15.01 24.80 24.87
N ARG A 422 -14.96 24.09 23.74
CA ARG A 422 -16.14 23.69 22.95
C ARG A 422 -16.40 22.20 23.07
N THR A 423 -17.67 21.81 22.97
CA THR A 423 -18.06 20.39 22.94
C THR A 423 -17.48 19.72 21.68
N PRO A 424 -16.70 18.64 21.81
CA PRO A 424 -16.18 17.90 20.66
C PRO A 424 -17.32 17.21 19.91
N GLU A 425 -17.57 17.57 18.68
CA GLU A 425 -18.61 16.99 17.82
C GLU A 425 -18.06 16.70 16.42
N PHE A 426 -18.31 15.51 15.91
CA PHE A 426 -17.99 15.15 14.53
C PHE A 426 -19.27 14.75 13.79
N LEU A 427 -19.58 15.42 12.67
CA LEU A 427 -20.83 15.27 11.91
C LEU A 427 -22.10 15.36 12.79
N GLY A 428 -22.11 16.31 13.73
CA GLY A 428 -23.23 16.51 14.65
C GLY A 428 -23.39 15.42 15.71
N ARG A 429 -22.36 14.59 15.95
CA ARG A 429 -22.37 13.59 17.03
C ARG A 429 -21.27 13.88 18.03
N LYS A 430 -21.63 13.82 19.31
CA LYS A 430 -20.68 14.04 20.41
C LYS A 430 -19.60 12.99 20.41
N ILE A 431 -18.34 13.42 20.48
CA ILE A 431 -17.18 12.56 20.70
C ILE A 431 -16.94 12.48 22.21
N GLU A 432 -17.02 11.29 22.75
CA GLU A 432 -16.92 11.01 24.18
C GLU A 432 -15.69 10.15 24.48
N LYS A 433 -15.51 9.79 25.74
CA LYS A 433 -14.35 9.05 26.24
C LYS A 433 -14.02 7.79 25.40
N ASN A 434 -15.04 7.00 25.05
CA ASN A 434 -14.80 5.71 24.37
C ASN A 434 -14.22 5.90 22.96
N GLU A 435 -14.76 6.86 22.21
CA GLU A 435 -14.23 7.17 20.88
C GLU A 435 -12.79 7.69 20.94
N VAL A 436 -12.51 8.54 21.94
CA VAL A 436 -11.15 9.09 22.13
C VAL A 436 -10.18 8.00 22.54
N VAL A 437 -10.55 7.11 23.45
CA VAL A 437 -9.69 5.99 23.87
C VAL A 437 -9.40 5.06 22.69
N LEU A 438 -10.42 4.70 21.90
CA LEU A 438 -10.23 3.85 20.73
C LEU A 438 -9.33 4.51 19.65
N THR A 439 -9.56 5.79 19.35
CA THR A 439 -8.74 6.51 18.39
C THR A 439 -7.30 6.68 18.86
N SER A 440 -7.10 7.02 20.14
CA SER A 440 -5.76 7.15 20.73
C SER A 440 -5.02 5.81 20.77
N PHE A 441 -5.71 4.73 21.13
CA PHE A 441 -5.15 3.37 21.09
C PHE A 441 -4.68 2.98 19.68
N LEU A 442 -5.52 3.23 18.66
CA LEU A 442 -5.18 2.96 17.27
C LEU A 442 -3.94 3.73 16.82
N ILE A 443 -3.92 5.03 17.07
CA ILE A 443 -2.87 5.93 16.55
C ILE A 443 -1.55 5.76 17.31
N LEU A 444 -1.59 5.61 18.64
CA LEU A 444 -0.40 5.71 19.48
C LEU A 444 0.18 4.37 19.91
N LEU A 445 -0.57 3.27 19.84
CA LEU A 445 -0.13 2.00 20.42
C LEU A 445 -0.02 0.86 19.42
N VAL A 446 -1.00 0.68 18.51
CA VAL A 446 -1.04 -0.53 17.69
C VAL A 446 0.23 -0.66 16.83
N HIS A 447 0.48 0.28 15.94
CA HIS A 447 1.65 0.20 15.05
C HIS A 447 2.98 0.27 15.78
N PRO A 448 3.19 1.17 16.76
CA PRO A 448 4.43 1.17 17.55
C PRO A 448 4.75 -0.16 18.21
N ILE A 449 3.76 -0.85 18.77
CA ILE A 449 3.95 -2.17 19.39
C ILE A 449 4.46 -3.18 18.36
N PHE A 450 3.82 -3.26 17.20
CA PHE A 450 4.16 -4.26 16.17
C PHE A 450 5.34 -3.87 15.27
N ILE A 451 5.87 -2.67 15.40
CA ILE A 451 7.07 -2.19 14.70
C ILE A 451 8.27 -2.17 15.64
N LEU A 452 8.16 -1.43 16.76
CA LEU A 452 9.32 -1.11 17.59
C LEU A 452 9.74 -2.28 18.48
N ILE A 453 8.79 -3.07 19.00
CA ILE A 453 9.13 -4.21 19.86
C ILE A 453 9.86 -5.31 19.07
N PRO A 454 9.31 -5.86 17.97
CA PRO A 454 10.02 -6.88 17.22
C PRO A 454 11.29 -6.35 16.56
N GLY A 455 11.31 -5.08 16.13
CA GLY A 455 12.53 -4.42 15.64
C GLY A 455 13.63 -4.35 16.69
N ALA A 456 13.29 -3.97 17.92
CA ALA A 456 14.26 -3.92 19.03
C ALA A 456 14.77 -5.33 19.38
N ILE A 457 13.90 -6.34 19.36
CA ILE A 457 14.31 -7.74 19.59
C ILE A 457 15.27 -8.19 18.49
N ALA A 458 14.95 -7.95 17.22
CA ALA A 458 15.83 -8.30 16.10
C ALA A 458 17.21 -7.65 16.23
N LEU A 459 17.25 -6.38 16.59
CA LEU A 459 18.51 -5.63 16.79
C LEU A 459 19.32 -6.08 18.02
N ALA A 460 18.66 -6.64 19.03
CA ALA A 460 19.32 -7.13 20.25
C ALA A 460 20.01 -8.49 20.05
N PHE A 461 19.63 -9.26 19.02
CA PHE A 461 20.18 -10.59 18.74
C PHE A 461 20.96 -10.57 17.42
N PRO A 462 22.32 -10.53 17.46
CA PRO A 462 23.15 -10.41 16.25
C PRO A 462 22.93 -11.50 15.21
N ASP A 463 22.55 -12.71 15.65
CA ASP A 463 22.27 -13.83 14.73
C ASP A 463 21.09 -13.54 13.80
N GLN A 464 20.15 -12.68 14.22
CA GLN A 464 19.00 -12.27 13.40
C GLN A 464 19.37 -11.19 12.36
N LEU A 465 20.51 -10.55 12.55
CA LEU A 465 21.06 -9.55 11.63
C LEU A 465 21.93 -10.16 10.54
N ALA A 466 22.21 -11.47 10.61
CA ALA A 466 22.89 -12.19 9.53
C ALA A 466 22.05 -12.09 8.24
N GLY A 467 22.59 -11.51 7.19
CA GLY A 467 21.90 -11.28 5.90
C GLY A 467 21.31 -9.87 5.70
N ILE A 468 21.44 -8.97 6.68
CA ILE A 468 21.25 -7.55 6.41
C ILE A 468 22.39 -7.08 5.50
N SER A 469 22.01 -6.52 4.33
CA SER A 469 22.98 -6.20 3.30
C SER A 469 23.91 -5.03 3.69
N ASN A 470 23.39 -4.09 4.49
CA ASN A 470 24.11 -2.88 4.87
C ASN A 470 24.17 -2.70 6.39
N PRO A 471 25.37 -2.44 6.99
CA PRO A 471 25.49 -2.19 8.43
C PRO A 471 25.13 -0.75 8.81
N GLY A 472 25.13 -0.45 10.12
CA GLY A 472 25.00 0.91 10.66
C GLY A 472 23.59 1.48 10.54
N PHE A 473 23.48 2.76 10.24
CA PHE A 473 22.21 3.49 10.19
C PHE A 473 21.27 2.96 9.08
N HIS A 474 21.83 2.54 7.96
CA HIS A 474 21.08 1.93 6.88
C HIS A 474 20.52 0.56 7.30
N GLY A 475 21.31 -0.29 7.95
CA GLY A 475 20.84 -1.57 8.47
C GLY A 475 19.76 -1.42 9.53
N LEU A 476 19.83 -0.39 10.38
CA LEU A 476 18.73 -0.06 11.29
C LEU A 476 17.45 0.28 10.51
N THR A 477 17.57 1.10 9.47
CA THR A 477 16.45 1.45 8.60
C THR A 477 15.85 0.20 7.96
N GLN A 478 16.67 -0.74 7.48
CA GLN A 478 16.24 -1.99 6.87
C GLN A 478 15.41 -2.86 7.84
N VAL A 479 15.87 -3.06 9.06
CA VAL A 479 15.14 -3.83 10.09
C VAL A 479 13.80 -3.18 10.42
N ILE A 480 13.81 -1.88 10.66
CA ILE A 480 12.58 -1.16 11.01
C ILE A 480 11.60 -1.10 9.84
N TYR A 481 12.12 -0.97 8.61
CA TYR A 481 11.30 -0.98 7.40
C TYR A 481 10.52 -2.29 7.26
N GLU A 482 11.16 -3.42 7.51
CA GLU A 482 10.54 -4.73 7.42
C GLU A 482 9.33 -4.85 8.35
N TYR A 483 9.48 -4.46 9.62
CA TYR A 483 8.37 -4.47 10.57
C TYR A 483 7.34 -3.36 10.33
N ALA A 484 7.78 -2.21 9.81
CA ALA A 484 6.86 -1.13 9.43
C ALA A 484 5.97 -1.56 8.26
N SER A 485 6.56 -2.20 7.26
CA SER A 485 5.84 -2.76 6.12
C SER A 485 4.86 -3.85 6.53
N ALA A 486 5.28 -4.77 7.40
CA ALA A 486 4.41 -5.81 7.94
C ALA A 486 3.25 -5.24 8.76
N ALA A 487 3.52 -4.37 9.72
CA ALA A 487 2.51 -3.81 10.62
C ALA A 487 1.54 -2.85 9.91
N ALA A 488 2.03 -2.08 8.92
CA ALA A 488 1.19 -1.22 8.09
C ALA A 488 0.43 -1.98 7.02
N ASN A 489 0.68 -3.28 6.85
CA ASN A 489 0.16 -4.12 5.77
C ASN A 489 0.50 -3.56 4.38
N ASN A 490 1.74 -3.09 4.21
CA ASN A 490 2.24 -2.55 2.94
C ASN A 490 2.80 -3.65 2.03
N GLY A 491 3.79 -4.44 2.51
CA GLY A 491 4.38 -5.58 1.78
C GLY A 491 5.71 -5.32 1.10
N SER A 492 6.11 -4.05 0.85
CA SER A 492 7.43 -3.77 0.30
C SER A 492 8.53 -4.05 1.32
N GLY A 493 9.68 -4.53 0.87
CA GLY A 493 10.87 -4.74 1.69
C GLY A 493 12.03 -3.82 1.26
N PHE A 494 13.03 -3.72 2.13
CA PHE A 494 14.35 -3.18 1.78
C PHE A 494 15.20 -4.36 1.30
N ALA A 495 15.00 -4.79 0.07
CA ALA A 495 15.81 -5.80 -0.61
C ALA A 495 15.80 -7.22 -0.02
N GLY A 496 14.69 -7.91 -0.09
CA GLY A 496 14.63 -9.38 -0.03
C GLY A 496 15.31 -10.01 1.19
N LEU A 497 15.04 -9.50 2.36
CA LEU A 497 15.66 -9.89 3.62
C LEU A 497 15.72 -11.41 3.84
N ALA A 498 14.64 -12.12 3.53
CA ALA A 498 14.57 -13.57 3.75
C ALA A 498 15.28 -14.39 2.65
N ASN A 499 15.36 -13.91 1.41
CA ASN A 499 16.08 -14.62 0.33
C ASN A 499 17.59 -14.58 0.50
N SER A 500 18.12 -13.61 1.23
CA SER A 500 19.53 -13.47 1.54
C SER A 500 19.92 -14.05 2.89
N GLN A 501 18.95 -14.49 3.71
CA GLN A 501 19.20 -14.99 5.07
C GLN A 501 19.61 -16.47 5.07
N PRO A 502 20.48 -16.90 6.01
CA PRO A 502 20.60 -18.32 6.34
C PRO A 502 19.24 -18.89 6.78
N ALA A 503 18.98 -20.16 6.47
CA ALA A 503 17.70 -20.81 6.79
C ALA A 503 17.28 -20.67 8.27
N ALA A 504 18.23 -20.60 9.19
CA ALA A 504 17.96 -20.42 10.62
C ALA A 504 17.35 -19.05 10.95
N THR A 505 17.74 -18.00 10.25
CA THR A 505 17.20 -16.64 10.44
C THR A 505 15.91 -16.41 9.66
N ALA A 506 15.69 -17.12 8.54
CA ALA A 506 14.47 -17.05 7.77
C ALA A 506 13.24 -17.40 8.63
N LEU A 507 13.36 -18.43 9.49
CA LEU A 507 12.28 -18.80 10.42
C LEU A 507 11.89 -17.64 11.36
N TRP A 508 12.87 -16.91 11.90
CA TRP A 508 12.62 -15.74 12.73
C TRP A 508 11.83 -14.68 11.97
N TRP A 509 12.31 -14.31 10.78
CA TRP A 509 11.65 -13.26 9.98
C TRP A 509 10.24 -13.68 9.58
N ASN A 510 10.04 -14.90 9.10
CA ASN A 510 8.73 -15.40 8.72
C ASN A 510 7.72 -15.38 9.87
N LEU A 511 8.12 -15.79 11.08
CA LEU A 511 7.21 -15.85 12.23
C LEU A 511 6.99 -14.48 12.87
N SER A 512 8.04 -13.68 13.07
CA SER A 512 7.94 -12.37 13.72
C SER A 512 7.16 -11.37 12.89
N THR A 513 7.40 -11.32 11.57
CA THR A 513 6.60 -10.48 10.67
C THR A 513 5.17 -10.96 10.56
N SER A 514 4.91 -12.28 10.59
CA SER A 514 3.54 -12.83 10.64
C SER A 514 2.73 -12.30 11.83
N ILE A 515 3.35 -12.17 13.01
CA ILE A 515 2.71 -11.56 14.17
C ILE A 515 2.40 -10.09 13.91
N SER A 516 3.32 -9.34 13.33
CA SER A 516 3.13 -7.93 12.96
C SER A 516 2.03 -7.75 11.91
N LEU A 517 1.98 -8.62 10.90
CA LEU A 517 0.93 -8.65 9.86
C LEU A 517 -0.47 -8.83 10.47
N LEU A 518 -0.64 -9.83 11.33
CA LEU A 518 -1.93 -10.11 11.98
C LEU A 518 -2.34 -9.00 12.93
N GLY A 519 -1.42 -8.52 13.76
CA GLY A 519 -1.67 -7.44 14.71
C GLY A 519 -2.01 -6.12 14.02
N GLY A 520 -1.22 -5.74 13.01
CA GLY A 520 -1.42 -4.54 12.22
C GLY A 520 -2.72 -4.54 11.40
N ARG A 521 -3.23 -5.70 10.99
CA ARG A 521 -4.48 -5.82 10.22
C ARG A 521 -5.71 -5.87 11.09
N TYR A 522 -5.79 -6.86 11.98
CA TYR A 522 -7.07 -7.18 12.62
C TYR A 522 -7.40 -6.33 13.83
N ILE A 523 -6.40 -5.90 14.60
CA ILE A 523 -6.65 -5.02 15.75
C ILE A 523 -7.24 -3.67 15.30
N PRO A 524 -6.68 -2.98 14.28
CA PRO A 524 -7.29 -1.77 13.74
C PRO A 524 -8.69 -1.98 13.17
N ILE A 525 -8.90 -3.03 12.38
CA ILE A 525 -10.22 -3.32 11.79
C ILE A 525 -11.29 -3.47 12.88
N ILE A 526 -11.00 -4.24 13.93
CA ILE A 526 -11.93 -4.44 15.05
C ILE A 526 -12.22 -3.09 15.74
N ALA A 527 -11.18 -2.34 16.09
CA ALA A 527 -11.33 -1.07 16.80
C ALA A 527 -12.09 -0.02 15.96
N LEU A 528 -11.80 0.05 14.65
CA LEU A 528 -12.49 0.96 13.71
C LEU A 528 -13.97 0.59 13.56
N LEU A 529 -14.33 -0.70 13.47
CA LEU A 529 -15.72 -1.14 13.39
C LEU A 529 -16.49 -0.87 14.69
N LEU A 530 -15.84 -1.07 15.84
CA LEU A 530 -16.45 -0.72 17.14
C LEU A 530 -16.64 0.80 17.29
N LEU A 531 -15.67 1.59 16.83
CA LEU A 531 -15.78 3.04 16.79
C LEU A 531 -16.95 3.50 15.90
N ALA A 532 -17.05 2.95 14.70
CA ALA A 532 -18.13 3.25 13.76
C ALA A 532 -19.52 2.86 14.31
N ASP A 533 -19.63 1.68 14.93
CA ASP A 533 -20.87 1.20 15.56
C ASP A 533 -21.26 2.10 16.74
N GLY A 534 -20.31 2.49 17.59
CA GLY A 534 -20.53 3.44 18.67
C GLY A 534 -21.08 4.79 18.19
N ILE A 535 -20.44 5.37 17.15
CA ILE A 535 -20.89 6.65 16.58
C ILE A 535 -22.25 6.53 15.89
N SER A 536 -22.53 5.43 15.19
CA SER A 536 -23.78 5.22 14.46
C SER A 536 -25.02 5.28 15.36
N ARG A 537 -24.88 4.85 16.61
CA ARG A 537 -25.97 4.79 17.60
C ARG A 537 -26.26 6.13 18.28
N LYS A 538 -25.39 7.14 18.12
CA LYS A 538 -25.55 8.44 18.74
C LYS A 538 -26.57 9.30 18.00
N GLN A 539 -27.39 9.98 18.74
CA GLN A 539 -28.36 10.95 18.19
C GLN A 539 -27.61 12.20 17.68
N PRO A 540 -28.01 12.75 16.53
CA PRO A 540 -27.47 14.00 16.06
C PRO A 540 -27.81 15.16 16.99
N VAL A 541 -26.85 16.01 17.28
CA VAL A 541 -27.00 17.24 18.05
C VAL A 541 -27.13 18.42 17.11
N ALA A 542 -28.00 19.36 17.45
CA ALA A 542 -28.18 20.59 16.68
C ALA A 542 -26.88 21.43 16.73
N MET A 543 -26.47 21.96 15.58
CA MET A 543 -25.34 22.89 15.52
C MET A 543 -25.62 24.15 16.34
N THR A 544 -24.71 24.50 17.23
CA THR A 544 -24.74 25.73 18.02
C THR A 544 -23.55 26.63 17.69
N THR A 545 -23.52 27.84 18.19
CA THR A 545 -22.36 28.75 18.08
C THR A 545 -21.11 28.17 18.74
N GLY A 546 -21.26 27.18 19.65
CA GLY A 546 -20.18 26.44 20.28
C GLY A 546 -19.68 25.25 19.49
N THR A 547 -20.35 24.82 18.41
CA THR A 547 -19.91 23.68 17.60
C THR A 547 -18.69 24.04 16.75
N LEU A 548 -17.66 23.20 16.77
CA LEU A 548 -16.50 23.32 15.90
C LEU A 548 -16.84 22.85 14.49
N ARG A 549 -16.80 23.75 13.50
CA ARG A 549 -17.07 23.39 12.12
C ARG A 549 -15.92 22.60 11.51
N THR A 550 -16.19 21.37 11.10
CA THR A 550 -15.19 20.47 10.50
C THR A 550 -15.04 20.61 8.97
N ASP A 551 -15.87 21.45 8.35
CA ASP A 551 -15.84 21.78 6.90
C ASP A 551 -15.10 23.08 6.58
N THR A 552 -14.02 23.37 7.32
CA THR A 552 -13.22 24.60 7.20
C THR A 552 -11.75 24.28 6.96
N VAL A 553 -11.04 25.19 6.28
CA VAL A 553 -9.60 25.11 6.07
C VAL A 553 -8.86 25.07 7.41
N LEU A 554 -9.30 25.88 8.39
CA LEU A 554 -8.70 25.90 9.72
C LEU A 554 -8.72 24.52 10.38
N PHE A 555 -9.88 23.85 10.40
CA PHE A 555 -10.00 22.51 10.96
C PHE A 555 -9.08 21.50 10.23
N THR A 556 -9.05 21.56 8.92
CA THR A 556 -8.22 20.68 8.10
C THR A 556 -6.73 20.90 8.37
N SER A 557 -6.29 22.17 8.53
CA SER A 557 -4.90 22.49 8.89
C SER A 557 -4.54 22.00 10.31
N VAL A 558 -5.47 22.14 11.27
CA VAL A 558 -5.27 21.59 12.62
C VAL A 558 -5.18 20.07 12.58
N THR A 559 -6.02 19.40 11.79
CA THR A 559 -5.95 17.95 11.60
C THR A 559 -4.59 17.53 11.03
N ALA A 560 -4.08 18.25 10.03
CA ALA A 560 -2.73 18.02 9.50
C ALA A 560 -1.65 18.18 10.60
N GLY A 561 -1.75 19.22 11.42
CA GLY A 561 -0.85 19.44 12.56
C GLY A 561 -0.91 18.28 13.57
N VAL A 562 -2.10 17.82 13.93
CA VAL A 562 -2.28 16.67 14.85
C VAL A 562 -1.64 15.41 14.26
N ILE A 563 -1.85 15.12 12.97
CA ILE A 563 -1.24 13.98 12.27
C ILE A 563 0.29 14.04 12.36
N LEU A 564 0.88 15.16 12.00
CA LEU A 564 2.34 15.32 11.98
C LEU A 564 2.93 15.26 13.39
N ILE A 565 2.29 15.87 14.39
CA ILE A 565 2.75 15.85 15.78
C ILE A 565 2.68 14.43 16.34
N MET A 566 1.55 13.72 16.16
CA MET A 566 1.39 12.36 16.68
C MET A 566 2.37 11.39 16.01
N GLY A 567 2.52 11.48 14.69
CA GLY A 567 3.50 10.67 13.95
C GLY A 567 4.95 10.96 14.41
N SER A 568 5.30 12.22 14.60
CA SER A 568 6.62 12.60 15.07
C SER A 568 6.88 12.13 16.51
N LEU A 569 5.95 12.31 17.42
CA LEU A 569 6.10 11.86 18.81
C LEU A 569 6.32 10.34 18.91
N THR A 570 5.71 9.59 18.01
CA THR A 570 5.75 8.13 18.03
C THR A 570 7.00 7.56 17.35
N PHE A 571 7.40 8.09 16.20
CA PHE A 571 8.39 7.45 15.32
C PHE A 571 9.63 8.31 15.03
N PHE A 572 9.66 9.58 15.44
CA PHE A 572 10.81 10.45 15.16
C PHE A 572 12.15 9.89 15.65
N PRO A 573 12.27 9.24 16.83
CA PRO A 573 13.55 8.66 17.25
C PRO A 573 14.13 7.67 16.26
N VAL A 574 13.29 6.82 15.66
CA VAL A 574 13.72 5.83 14.66
C VAL A 574 14.11 6.50 13.35
N LEU A 575 13.34 7.49 12.91
CA LEU A 575 13.67 8.27 11.71
C LEU A 575 14.98 9.06 11.89
N ALA A 576 15.24 9.55 13.10
CA ALA A 576 16.46 10.26 13.42
C ALA A 576 17.70 9.34 13.44
N LEU A 577 17.58 8.15 14.00
CA LEU A 577 18.68 7.17 14.10
C LEU A 577 18.91 6.38 12.81
N GLY A 578 17.92 6.28 11.94
CA GLY A 578 18.03 5.64 10.64
C GLY A 578 18.33 6.66 9.54
N PRO A 579 17.34 7.01 8.69
CA PRO A 579 17.59 7.76 7.47
C PRO A 579 18.15 9.18 7.67
N ILE A 580 17.83 9.87 8.78
CA ILE A 580 18.40 11.21 9.04
C ILE A 580 19.88 11.10 9.40
N ALA A 581 20.26 10.18 10.29
CA ALA A 581 21.66 9.96 10.65
C ALA A 581 22.51 9.53 9.45
N GLU A 582 21.95 8.65 8.60
CA GLU A 582 22.57 8.24 7.34
C GLU A 582 22.79 9.42 6.40
N ALA A 583 21.80 10.30 6.23
CA ALA A 583 21.93 11.50 5.40
C ALA A 583 23.09 12.40 5.87
N PHE A 584 23.25 12.58 7.20
CA PHE A 584 24.38 13.33 7.77
C PHE A 584 25.72 12.63 7.55
N LEU A 585 25.77 11.31 7.63
CA LEU A 585 26.99 10.54 7.37
C LEU A 585 27.45 10.74 5.91
N ILE A 586 26.55 10.52 4.95
CA ILE A 586 26.84 10.75 3.52
C ILE A 586 27.26 12.19 3.24
N ALA A 587 26.62 13.17 3.85
CA ALA A 587 26.97 14.59 3.67
C ALA A 587 28.36 14.95 4.22
N ARG A 588 28.89 14.18 5.16
CA ARG A 588 30.25 14.36 5.73
C ARG A 588 31.34 13.60 4.98
N GLY A 589 31.01 12.85 3.96
CA GLY A 589 31.98 12.12 3.15
C GLY A 589 32.14 10.65 3.54
N GLY A 590 31.15 10.06 4.18
CA GLY A 590 31.10 8.63 4.55
C GLY A 590 31.44 8.39 5.99
#